data_8637d924f75c8b8ea197e8a789c2a286
#
_entry.id   8637d924f75c8b8ea197e8a789c2a286
#
_cell.length_a   1.000
_cell.length_b   1.000
_cell.length_c   1.000
_cell.angle_alpha   90.00
_cell.angle_beta   90.00
_cell.angle_gamma   90.00
#
_symmetry.space_group_name_H-M   'P 1'
#
loop_
_entity.id
_entity.type
_entity.pdbx_description
1 polymer ?
#
loop_
_entity_poly.entity_id
_entity_poly.type
_entity_poly.pdbx_seq_one_letter_code
_entity_poly.pdbx_strand_id
1 'polypeptide(L)'
;MKMATITDPHRTWLDGRNQIQATINKDTALTEEQTNNLLTVMIEIEGRINETPARTSDGLVAKMILALQVTAEGHELSEDAAAALIREAQCLLDIGSLAGASDEIQMRRAA
;
A
#
# COMPACT_ATOMS: atom_id res chain seq x y z
N MET A 1 18.78 -14.59 21.40
CA MET A 1 17.76 -15.06 20.47
C MET A 1 17.16 -13.85 19.72
N LYS A 2 17.15 -13.90 18.42
CA LYS A 2 16.54 -12.82 17.66
C LYS A 2 15.02 -12.89 17.74
N MET A 3 14.39 -11.80 18.09
CA MET A 3 12.95 -11.70 17.95
C MET A 3 12.60 -11.58 16.48
N ALA A 4 11.58 -12.30 16.05
CA ALA A 4 11.10 -12.16 14.68
C ALA A 4 10.58 -10.75 14.47
N THR A 5 11.11 -10.07 13.47
CA THR A 5 10.64 -8.73 13.09
C THR A 5 9.44 -8.90 12.15
N ILE A 6 8.35 -8.21 12.46
CA ILE A 6 7.19 -8.19 11.57
C ILE A 6 7.56 -7.31 10.38
N THR A 7 7.51 -7.89 9.18
CA THR A 7 7.74 -7.15 7.96
C THR A 7 6.57 -7.37 7.01
N ASP A 8 6.23 -6.34 6.27
CA ASP A 8 5.22 -6.42 5.23
C ASP A 8 5.88 -6.53 3.87
N PRO A 9 5.31 -7.30 2.94
CA PRO A 9 5.84 -7.42 1.58
C PRO A 9 5.44 -6.26 0.67
N HIS A 10 4.61 -5.34 1.15
CA HIS A 10 3.97 -4.29 0.34
C HIS A 10 4.97 -3.41 -0.40
N ARG A 11 6.05 -3.03 0.26
CA ARG A 11 7.07 -2.19 -0.36
C ARG A 11 7.75 -2.90 -1.54
N THR A 12 8.10 -4.16 -1.36
CA THR A 12 8.69 -4.97 -2.42
C THR A 12 7.73 -5.13 -3.60
N TRP A 13 6.47 -5.39 -3.30
CA TRP A 13 5.44 -5.48 -4.33
C TRP A 13 5.25 -4.15 -5.06
N LEU A 14 5.22 -3.05 -4.33
CA LEU A 14 5.09 -1.72 -4.93
C LEU A 14 6.27 -1.42 -5.87
N ASP A 15 7.48 -1.73 -5.43
CA ASP A 15 8.67 -1.55 -6.27
C ASP A 15 8.57 -2.38 -7.55
N GLY A 16 8.12 -3.63 -7.46
CA GLY A 16 7.90 -4.48 -8.62
C GLY A 16 6.86 -3.92 -9.58
N ARG A 17 5.74 -3.46 -9.04
CA ARG A 17 4.68 -2.82 -9.83
C ARG A 17 5.21 -1.60 -10.56
N ASN A 18 5.97 -0.77 -9.88
CA ASN A 18 6.51 0.47 -10.44
C ASN A 18 7.58 0.20 -11.50
N GLN A 19 8.38 -0.86 -11.34
CA GLN A 19 9.34 -1.28 -12.36
C GLN A 19 8.63 -1.71 -13.65
N ILE A 20 7.53 -2.44 -13.53
CA ILE A 20 6.73 -2.84 -14.69
C ILE A 20 6.17 -1.61 -15.39
N GLN A 21 5.61 -0.67 -14.63
CA GLN A 21 5.07 0.57 -15.17
C GLN A 21 6.16 1.35 -15.93
N ALA A 22 7.34 1.45 -15.36
CA ALA A 22 8.47 2.13 -15.99
C ALA A 22 8.88 1.43 -17.28
N THR A 23 8.89 0.10 -17.31
CA THR A 23 9.21 -0.67 -18.50
C THR A 23 8.21 -0.41 -19.62
N ILE A 24 6.91 -0.42 -19.30
CA ILE A 24 5.86 -0.15 -20.27
C ILE A 24 6.02 1.27 -20.85
N ASN A 25 6.35 2.24 -20.00
CA ASN A 25 6.47 3.63 -20.42
C ASN A 25 7.71 3.92 -21.25
N LYS A 26 8.80 3.17 -21.03
CA LYS A 26 10.09 3.44 -21.68
C LYS A 26 10.36 2.60 -22.91
N ASP A 27 9.88 1.37 -22.94
CA ASP A 27 10.20 0.43 -24.01
C ASP A 27 9.18 0.52 -25.13
N THR A 28 9.54 1.24 -26.18
CA THR A 28 8.70 1.42 -27.37
C THR A 28 8.71 0.21 -28.30
N ALA A 29 9.58 -0.77 -28.03
CA ALA A 29 9.69 -1.97 -28.85
C ALA A 29 8.80 -3.12 -28.36
N LEU A 30 8.06 -2.95 -27.26
CA LEU A 30 7.16 -3.97 -26.76
C LEU A 30 6.02 -4.23 -27.76
N THR A 31 5.73 -5.51 -27.98
CA THR A 31 4.54 -5.89 -28.73
C THR A 31 3.29 -5.67 -27.87
N GLU A 32 2.13 -5.64 -28.51
CA GLU A 32 0.86 -5.54 -27.79
C GLU A 32 0.70 -6.69 -26.80
N GLU A 33 1.06 -7.91 -27.21
CA GLU A 33 1.00 -9.07 -26.34
C GLU A 33 1.91 -8.93 -25.12
N GLN A 34 3.16 -8.47 -25.32
CA GLN A 34 4.09 -8.24 -24.23
C GLN A 34 3.57 -7.19 -23.26
N THR A 35 3.03 -6.09 -23.79
CA THR A 35 2.45 -5.04 -22.96
C THR A 35 1.27 -5.57 -22.14
N ASN A 36 0.38 -6.34 -22.75
CA ASN A 36 -0.77 -6.91 -22.06
C ASN A 36 -0.35 -7.88 -20.96
N ASN A 37 0.69 -8.68 -21.20
CA ASN A 37 1.22 -9.59 -20.19
C ASN A 37 1.78 -8.84 -19.00
N LEU A 38 2.52 -7.75 -19.24
CA LEU A 38 3.04 -6.89 -18.17
C LEU A 38 1.92 -6.24 -17.39
N LEU A 39 0.90 -5.74 -18.07
CA LEU A 39 -0.27 -5.14 -17.41
C LEU A 39 -1.00 -6.16 -16.53
N THR A 40 -1.12 -7.40 -16.99
CA THR A 40 -1.75 -8.47 -16.21
C THR A 40 -0.98 -8.71 -14.90
N VAL A 41 0.34 -8.80 -14.98
CA VAL A 41 1.19 -8.99 -13.80
C VAL A 41 1.07 -7.81 -12.86
N MET A 42 1.05 -6.59 -13.40
CA MET A 42 0.90 -5.37 -12.62
C MET A 42 -0.41 -5.35 -11.83
N ILE A 43 -1.51 -5.73 -12.49
CA ILE A 43 -2.83 -5.80 -11.86
C ILE A 43 -2.84 -6.85 -10.73
N GLU A 44 -2.20 -8.00 -10.95
CA GLU A 44 -2.09 -9.02 -9.92
C GLU A 44 -1.33 -8.52 -8.70
N ILE A 45 -0.23 -7.80 -8.91
CA ILE A 45 0.55 -7.21 -7.82
C ILE A 45 -0.28 -6.18 -7.07
N GLU A 46 -0.99 -5.31 -7.77
CA GLU A 46 -1.87 -4.33 -7.15
C GLU A 46 -2.94 -5.00 -6.29
N GLY A 47 -3.51 -6.08 -6.80
CA GLY A 47 -4.49 -6.87 -6.04
C GLY A 47 -3.91 -7.43 -4.75
N ARG A 48 -2.70 -7.97 -4.79
CA ARG A 48 -2.02 -8.49 -3.60
C ARG A 48 -1.77 -7.39 -2.57
N ILE A 49 -1.33 -6.23 -3.03
CA ILE A 49 -1.10 -5.08 -2.14
C ILE A 49 -2.39 -4.69 -1.44
N ASN A 50 -3.47 -4.58 -2.18
CA ASN A 50 -4.77 -4.15 -1.64
C ASN A 50 -5.41 -5.19 -0.72
N GLU A 51 -5.27 -6.47 -1.05
CA GLU A 51 -5.92 -7.56 -0.31
C GLU A 51 -5.15 -7.97 0.94
N THR A 52 -3.86 -7.66 1.03
CA THR A 52 -3.04 -8.04 2.16
C THR A 52 -2.99 -6.90 3.17
N PRO A 53 -3.51 -7.11 4.39
CA PRO A 53 -3.49 -6.05 5.39
C PRO A 53 -2.07 -5.65 5.76
N ALA A 54 -1.82 -4.35 5.88
CA ALA A 54 -0.55 -3.83 6.35
C ALA A 54 -0.49 -3.97 7.88
N ARG A 55 0.62 -4.51 8.36
CA ARG A 55 0.86 -4.71 9.78
C ARG A 55 1.91 -3.74 10.33
N THR A 56 2.54 -2.97 9.45
CA THR A 56 3.58 -2.01 9.79
C THR A 56 3.28 -0.68 9.10
N SER A 57 3.88 0.39 9.61
CA SER A 57 3.79 1.69 8.97
C SER A 57 4.37 1.67 7.56
N ASP A 58 5.46 0.93 7.36
CA ASP A 58 6.09 0.78 6.03
C ASP A 58 5.10 0.17 5.04
N GLY A 59 4.42 -0.90 5.43
CA GLY A 59 3.41 -1.53 4.57
C GLY A 59 2.24 -0.62 4.28
N LEU A 60 1.75 0.10 5.29
CA LEU A 60 0.64 1.03 5.12
C LEU A 60 1.01 2.16 4.16
N VAL A 61 2.21 2.74 4.31
CA VAL A 61 2.68 3.81 3.44
C VAL A 61 2.76 3.31 1.98
N ALA A 62 3.27 2.10 1.77
CA ALA A 62 3.30 1.51 0.42
C ALA A 62 1.90 1.38 -0.18
N LYS A 63 0.91 0.94 0.60
CA LYS A 63 -0.48 0.87 0.15
C LYS A 63 -1.04 2.24 -0.17
N MET A 64 -0.73 3.24 0.64
CA MET A 64 -1.17 4.62 0.41
C MET A 64 -0.55 5.19 -0.87
N ILE A 65 0.73 4.92 -1.11
CA ILE A 65 1.41 5.37 -2.33
C ILE A 65 0.72 4.76 -3.55
N LEU A 66 0.42 3.46 -3.53
CA LEU A 66 -0.29 2.83 -4.64
C LEU A 66 -1.66 3.49 -4.87
N ALA A 67 -2.42 3.72 -3.81
CA ALA A 67 -3.73 4.35 -3.91
C ALA A 67 -3.64 5.74 -4.56
N LEU A 68 -2.64 6.52 -4.17
CA LEU A 68 -2.42 7.85 -4.74
C LEU A 68 -1.95 7.76 -6.19
N GLN A 69 -1.10 6.80 -6.51
CA GLN A 69 -0.63 6.60 -7.88
C GLN A 69 -1.77 6.22 -8.83
N VAL A 70 -2.63 5.27 -8.45
CA VAL A 70 -3.75 4.88 -9.31
C VAL A 70 -4.75 6.01 -9.47
N THR A 71 -4.95 6.81 -8.44
CA THR A 71 -5.81 8.00 -8.51
C THR A 71 -5.21 9.04 -9.46
N ALA A 72 -3.90 9.28 -9.37
CA ALA A 72 -3.20 10.21 -10.26
C ALA A 72 -3.22 9.75 -11.71
N GLU A 73 -3.28 8.44 -11.95
CA GLU A 73 -3.40 7.85 -13.29
C GLU A 73 -4.84 7.88 -13.84
N GLY A 74 -5.78 8.44 -13.07
CA GLY A 74 -7.17 8.57 -13.50
C GLY A 74 -8.07 7.40 -13.13
N HIS A 75 -7.59 6.49 -12.30
CA HIS A 75 -8.39 5.36 -11.83
C HIS A 75 -9.04 5.68 -10.48
N GLU A 76 -10.23 5.17 -10.27
CA GLU A 76 -10.89 5.34 -8.99
C GLU A 76 -10.38 4.33 -7.98
N LEU A 77 -10.18 4.78 -6.74
CA LEU A 77 -9.89 3.90 -5.63
C LEU A 77 -11.20 3.22 -5.21
N SER A 78 -11.21 1.88 -5.11
CA SER A 78 -12.39 1.17 -4.70
C SER A 78 -12.76 1.48 -3.25
N GLU A 79 -14.06 1.39 -2.94
CA GLU A 79 -14.52 1.61 -1.57
C GLU A 79 -13.90 0.62 -0.60
N ASP A 80 -13.73 -0.63 -1.04
CA ASP A 80 -13.11 -1.68 -0.21
C ASP A 80 -11.65 -1.37 0.09
N ALA A 81 -10.90 -0.89 -0.90
CA ALA A 81 -9.50 -0.51 -0.71
C ALA A 81 -9.40 0.69 0.23
N ALA A 82 -10.25 1.69 0.06
CA ALA A 82 -10.27 2.86 0.92
C ALA A 82 -10.63 2.48 2.36
N ALA A 83 -11.65 1.64 2.55
CA ALA A 83 -12.06 1.16 3.87
C ALA A 83 -10.94 0.36 4.56
N ALA A 84 -10.24 -0.47 3.79
CA ALA A 84 -9.11 -1.25 4.32
C ALA A 84 -7.98 -0.34 4.81
N LEU A 85 -7.64 0.68 4.02
CA LEU A 85 -6.62 1.65 4.41
C LEU A 85 -6.98 2.37 5.71
N ILE A 86 -8.22 2.80 5.83
CA ILE A 86 -8.70 3.48 7.03
C ILE A 86 -8.59 2.55 8.25
N ARG A 87 -9.05 1.30 8.13
CA ARG A 87 -8.97 0.33 9.22
C ARG A 87 -7.54 0.08 9.66
N GLU A 88 -6.65 -0.14 8.68
CA GLU A 88 -5.24 -0.42 8.95
C GLU A 88 -4.55 0.76 9.59
N ALA A 89 -4.84 1.97 9.11
CA ALA A 89 -4.31 3.19 9.70
C ALA A 89 -4.78 3.36 11.15
N GLN A 90 -6.06 3.11 11.40
CA GLN A 90 -6.60 3.19 12.76
C GLN A 90 -5.94 2.17 13.69
N CYS A 91 -5.72 0.94 13.22
CA CYS A 91 -5.03 -0.08 14.00
C CYS A 91 -3.62 0.35 14.38
N LEU A 92 -2.88 0.94 13.44
CA LEU A 92 -1.53 1.40 13.70
C LEU A 92 -1.50 2.59 14.66
N LEU A 93 -2.48 3.49 14.56
CA LEU A 93 -2.63 4.60 15.49
C LEU A 93 -2.94 4.10 16.90
N ASP A 94 -3.81 3.12 17.03
CA ASP A 94 -4.17 2.56 18.32
C ASP A 94 -2.98 1.88 18.99
N ILE A 95 -2.19 1.14 18.23
CA ILE A 95 -0.95 0.54 18.74
C ILE A 95 0.02 1.63 19.20
N GLY A 96 0.19 2.68 18.41
CA GLY A 96 1.01 3.83 18.77
C GLY A 96 0.51 4.52 20.02
N SER A 97 -0.82 4.67 20.17
CA SER A 97 -1.45 5.27 21.34
C SER A 97 -1.18 4.45 22.59
N LEU A 98 -1.31 3.13 22.50
CA LEU A 98 -1.03 2.24 23.61
C LEU A 98 0.43 2.30 24.03
N ALA A 99 1.32 2.59 23.08
CA ALA A 99 2.76 2.64 23.33
C ALA A 99 3.22 3.92 24.05
N GLY A 100 2.42 4.97 24.11
CA GLY A 100 2.89 6.15 24.82
C GLY A 100 2.11 7.42 24.62
N ALA A 101 0.99 7.42 23.95
CA ALA A 101 0.24 8.63 23.65
C ALA A 101 -1.14 8.70 24.33
N SER A 102 -1.39 7.85 25.32
CA SER A 102 -2.68 7.81 26.00
C SER A 102 -3.04 9.13 26.65
N ASP A 103 -2.08 9.83 27.23
CA ASP A 103 -2.32 11.13 27.85
C ASP A 103 -2.76 12.18 26.83
N GLU A 104 -2.13 12.16 25.66
CA GLU A 104 -2.48 13.06 24.57
C GLU A 104 -3.92 12.85 24.10
N ILE A 105 -4.33 11.60 23.97
CA ILE A 105 -5.70 11.26 23.57
C ILE A 105 -6.69 11.74 24.62
N GLN A 106 -6.40 11.56 25.89
CA GLN A 106 -7.27 12.03 26.98
C GLN A 106 -7.38 13.55 26.97
N MET A 107 -6.31 14.27 26.71
CA MET A 107 -6.34 15.71 26.59
C MET A 107 -7.24 16.17 25.45
N ARG A 108 -7.21 15.51 24.32
CA ARG A 108 -8.08 15.84 23.19
C ARG A 108 -9.54 15.62 23.51
N ARG A 109 -9.84 14.59 24.28
CA ARG A 109 -11.23 14.32 24.69
C ARG A 109 -11.74 15.32 25.72
N ALA A 110 -10.85 15.86 26.53
CA ALA A 110 -11.17 16.83 27.54
C ALA A 110 -11.37 18.24 27.01
N ALA A 111 -10.84 18.50 25.83
CA ALA A 111 -10.89 19.84 25.22
C ALA A 111 -12.25 20.16 24.60
#